data_48118baff54462d14c2f81cdf330fe37
#
_entry.id   48118baff54462d14c2f81cdf330fe37
#
_cell.length_a   1.000
_cell.length_b   1.000
_cell.length_c   1.000
_cell.angle_alpha   90.00
_cell.angle_beta   90.00
_cell.angle_gamma   90.00
#
_symmetry.space_group_name_H-M   'P 1'
#
loop_
_entity.id
_entity.type
_entity.pdbx_description
1 polymer ?
#
loop_
_entity_poly.entity_id
_entity_poly.type
_entity_poly.pdbx_seq_one_letter_code
_entity_poly.pdbx_strand_id
1 'polypeptide(L)'
;MARKSATKPVKARAKNARQAETRDDAKQHTRAALVNAALELFAEQGLDTPSLDAICDRAGFTRGAFYVHFKTREDILVAVMDQVGESFLAGVFAQMPDLAGGGRRLHHAVKRFVDSVASGAYPLMATGGKGPLVRPHQLLDACARSPVVRERYRDLVQLSVGAVAGLVKSDQDEGAVRGDVDPETVATMALALVIGAQTMNDLGLAMDPARLASGIERLLATSEKREKS
;
A
#
# COMPACT_ATOMS: atom_id res chain seq x y z
N MET A 1 45.33 36.01 28.67
CA MET A 1 44.16 35.25 29.16
C MET A 1 43.76 34.22 28.09
N ALA A 2 44.15 32.97 28.30
CA ALA A 2 43.86 31.87 27.33
C ALA A 2 42.59 31.16 27.75
N ARG A 3 41.55 31.15 26.87
CA ARG A 3 40.32 30.37 27.05
C ARG A 3 40.62 28.88 26.82
N LYS A 4 40.53 28.07 27.86
CA LYS A 4 40.53 26.60 27.76
C LYS A 4 39.21 26.14 27.14
N SER A 5 39.26 25.67 25.89
CA SER A 5 38.17 24.93 25.24
C SER A 5 38.10 23.55 25.87
N ALA A 6 37.02 23.26 26.60
CA ALA A 6 36.78 21.97 27.22
C ALA A 6 36.18 21.02 26.18
N THR A 7 37.01 20.19 25.57
CA THR A 7 36.58 19.10 24.66
C THR A 7 35.96 18.00 25.52
N LYS A 8 34.65 17.79 25.40
CA LYS A 8 33.95 16.64 26.04
C LYS A 8 34.58 15.30 25.59
N PRO A 9 34.83 14.37 26.51
CA PRO A 9 35.55 13.15 26.21
C PRO A 9 34.76 12.28 25.21
N VAL A 10 35.43 11.71 24.22
CA VAL A 10 34.89 10.88 23.12
C VAL A 10 33.97 9.74 23.60
N LYS A 11 34.28 9.13 24.76
CA LYS A 11 33.47 8.10 25.42
C LYS A 11 32.06 8.57 25.83
N ALA A 12 31.90 9.83 26.25
CA ALA A 12 30.59 10.39 26.60
C ALA A 12 29.73 10.65 25.36
N ARG A 13 30.33 11.02 24.22
CA ARG A 13 29.65 11.16 22.94
C ARG A 13 29.14 9.83 22.42
N ALA A 14 29.94 8.75 22.49
CA ALA A 14 29.56 7.41 22.08
C ALA A 14 28.43 6.81 22.96
N LYS A 15 28.46 7.05 24.27
CA LYS A 15 27.41 6.61 25.20
C LYS A 15 26.09 7.35 24.94
N ASN A 16 26.14 8.64 24.69
CA ASN A 16 24.95 9.43 24.37
C ASN A 16 24.36 9.07 22.99
N ALA A 17 25.20 8.75 22.02
CA ALA A 17 24.74 8.27 20.70
C ALA A 17 24.02 6.92 20.80
N ARG A 18 24.59 5.94 21.52
CA ARG A 18 23.93 4.65 21.75
C ARG A 18 22.61 4.76 22.54
N GLN A 19 22.55 5.67 23.52
CA GLN A 19 21.31 5.91 24.28
C GLN A 19 20.24 6.63 23.45
N ALA A 20 20.62 7.48 22.51
CA ALA A 20 19.71 8.13 21.58
C ALA A 20 19.18 7.09 20.58
N GLU A 21 20.05 6.25 20.02
CA GLU A 21 19.71 5.16 19.09
C GLU A 21 18.71 4.17 19.69
N THR A 22 18.95 3.72 20.93
CA THR A 22 18.01 2.81 21.64
C THR A 22 16.66 3.47 21.97
N ARG A 23 16.61 4.78 22.19
CA ARG A 23 15.34 5.51 22.42
C ARG A 23 14.55 5.68 21.13
N ASP A 24 15.22 5.93 20.01
CA ASP A 24 14.57 6.05 18.71
C ASP A 24 14.04 4.68 18.24
N ASP A 25 14.79 3.60 18.48
CA ASP A 25 14.33 2.23 18.21
C ASP A 25 13.08 1.89 19.03
N ALA A 26 13.08 2.19 20.34
CA ALA A 26 11.92 1.97 21.20
C ALA A 26 10.71 2.82 20.77
N LYS A 27 10.94 4.05 20.30
CA LYS A 27 9.90 4.92 19.79
C LYS A 27 9.31 4.37 18.48
N GLN A 28 10.14 3.93 17.55
CA GLN A 28 9.70 3.30 16.32
C GLN A 28 8.92 2.01 16.56
N HIS A 29 9.40 1.17 17.48
CA HIS A 29 8.71 -0.06 17.89
C HIS A 29 7.30 0.23 18.43
N THR A 30 7.17 1.21 19.34
CA THR A 30 5.86 1.61 19.88
C THR A 30 4.93 2.11 18.78
N ARG A 31 5.44 2.95 17.86
CA ARG A 31 4.65 3.45 16.73
C ARG A 31 4.18 2.31 15.83
N ALA A 32 5.06 1.39 15.48
CA ALA A 32 4.73 0.24 14.64
C ALA A 32 3.70 -0.68 15.30
N ALA A 33 3.82 -0.96 16.60
CA ALA A 33 2.85 -1.76 17.34
C ALA A 33 1.45 -1.12 17.37
N LEU A 34 1.37 0.21 17.57
CA LEU A 34 0.11 0.95 17.52
C LEU A 34 -0.52 0.90 16.12
N VAL A 35 0.26 1.07 15.05
CA VAL A 35 -0.24 1.00 13.67
C VAL A 35 -0.72 -0.41 13.33
N ASN A 36 0.01 -1.46 13.73
CA ASN A 36 -0.41 -2.83 13.50
C ASN A 36 -1.71 -3.17 14.25
N ALA A 37 -1.82 -2.78 15.52
CA ALA A 37 -3.04 -2.96 16.30
C ALA A 37 -4.25 -2.22 15.68
N ALA A 38 -4.03 -1.00 15.20
CA ALA A 38 -5.06 -0.23 14.49
C ALA A 38 -5.47 -0.92 13.19
N LEU A 39 -4.50 -1.39 12.39
CA LEU A 39 -4.76 -2.13 11.15
C LEU A 39 -5.63 -3.37 11.40
N GLU A 40 -5.28 -4.19 12.39
CA GLU A 40 -6.04 -5.38 12.78
C GLU A 40 -7.48 -5.02 13.18
N LEU A 41 -7.63 -4.04 14.07
CA LEU A 41 -8.96 -3.61 14.54
C LEU A 41 -9.81 -2.99 13.44
N PHE A 42 -9.21 -2.17 12.56
CA PHE A 42 -9.92 -1.61 11.41
C PHE A 42 -10.36 -2.70 10.43
N ALA A 43 -9.56 -3.72 10.26
CA ALA A 43 -9.91 -4.87 9.44
C ALA A 43 -11.03 -5.72 10.06
N GLU A 44 -11.01 -5.95 11.37
CA GLU A 44 -12.01 -6.75 12.10
C GLU A 44 -13.37 -6.04 12.24
N GLN A 45 -13.35 -4.74 12.54
CA GLN A 45 -14.51 -3.99 13.02
C GLN A 45 -14.93 -2.82 12.12
N GLY A 46 -14.16 -2.54 11.06
CA GLY A 46 -14.34 -1.38 10.21
C GLY A 46 -13.64 -0.13 10.75
N LEU A 47 -13.58 0.92 9.90
CA LEU A 47 -12.80 2.12 10.20
C LEU A 47 -13.35 2.96 11.34
N ASP A 48 -14.62 2.89 11.65
CA ASP A 48 -15.30 3.81 12.60
C ASP A 48 -15.42 3.24 14.01
N THR A 49 -15.48 1.92 14.14
CA THR A 49 -15.83 1.25 15.40
C THR A 49 -14.72 1.27 16.45
N PRO A 50 -13.43 0.98 16.13
CA PRO A 50 -12.41 0.89 17.16
C PRO A 50 -12.15 2.23 17.86
N SER A 51 -12.19 2.22 19.18
CA SER A 51 -11.79 3.38 19.99
C SER A 51 -10.25 3.46 20.11
N LEU A 52 -9.74 4.64 20.52
CA LEU A 52 -8.31 4.81 20.83
C LEU A 52 -7.88 3.88 21.98
N ASP A 53 -8.77 3.65 22.96
CA ASP A 53 -8.47 2.73 24.06
C ASP A 53 -8.31 1.31 23.55
N ALA A 54 -9.20 0.83 22.70
CA ALA A 54 -9.10 -0.49 22.09
C ALA A 54 -7.79 -0.67 21.30
N ILE A 55 -7.36 0.37 20.57
CA ILE A 55 -6.08 0.34 19.84
C ILE A 55 -4.90 0.28 20.81
N CYS A 56 -4.92 1.09 21.87
CA CYS A 56 -3.85 1.10 22.88
C CYS A 56 -3.77 -0.25 23.62
N ASP A 57 -4.92 -0.80 24.03
CA ASP A 57 -5.00 -2.09 24.75
C ASP A 57 -4.49 -3.24 23.86
N ARG A 58 -4.91 -3.27 22.58
CA ARG A 58 -4.46 -4.27 21.60
C ARG A 58 -2.94 -4.18 21.37
N ALA A 59 -2.39 -2.97 21.34
CA ALA A 59 -0.95 -2.71 21.15
C ALA A 59 -0.12 -2.95 22.41
N GLY A 60 -0.75 -3.08 23.60
CA GLY A 60 -0.07 -3.19 24.89
C GLY A 60 0.53 -1.87 25.38
N PHE A 61 -0.05 -0.72 24.99
CA PHE A 61 0.45 0.61 25.36
C PHE A 61 -0.66 1.49 25.97
N THR A 62 -0.24 2.53 26.67
CA THR A 62 -1.14 3.52 27.26
C THR A 62 -1.56 4.60 26.26
N ARG A 63 -2.67 5.31 26.53
CA ARG A 63 -3.04 6.54 25.78
C ARG A 63 -1.95 7.58 25.77
N GLY A 64 -1.18 7.70 26.86
CA GLY A 64 -0.03 8.61 26.90
C GLY A 64 1.03 8.26 25.85
N ALA A 65 1.33 6.97 25.67
CA ALA A 65 2.24 6.51 24.64
C ALA A 65 1.66 6.75 23.23
N PHE A 66 0.35 6.60 23.03
CA PHE A 66 -0.31 6.95 21.77
C PHE A 66 -0.08 8.42 21.41
N TYR A 67 -0.34 9.34 22.32
CA TYR A 67 -0.21 10.78 22.05
C TYR A 67 1.24 11.28 21.85
N VAL A 68 2.24 10.46 22.15
CA VAL A 68 3.63 10.72 21.74
C VAL A 68 3.81 10.59 20.22
N HIS A 69 2.99 9.75 19.55
CA HIS A 69 3.13 9.40 18.14
C HIS A 69 2.04 9.99 17.25
N PHE A 70 0.82 10.08 17.76
CA PHE A 70 -0.38 10.48 17.01
C PHE A 70 -1.19 11.48 17.82
N LYS A 71 -1.60 12.57 17.20
CA LYS A 71 -2.41 13.62 17.86
C LYS A 71 -3.89 13.29 17.81
N THR A 72 -4.30 12.68 16.72
CA THR A 72 -5.70 12.38 16.42
C THR A 72 -5.88 10.94 15.97
N ARG A 73 -7.12 10.51 15.85
CA ARG A 73 -7.50 9.22 15.28
C ARG A 73 -7.21 9.17 13.77
N GLU A 74 -7.34 10.30 13.10
CA GLU A 74 -7.02 10.43 11.68
C GLU A 74 -5.53 10.19 11.43
N ASP A 75 -4.65 10.66 12.33
CA ASP A 75 -3.20 10.48 12.17
C ASP A 75 -2.81 8.99 12.15
N ILE A 76 -3.41 8.17 13.02
CA ILE A 76 -3.13 6.73 13.00
C ILE A 76 -3.79 6.03 11.79
N LEU A 77 -4.97 6.49 11.35
CA LEU A 77 -5.59 5.99 10.13
C LEU A 77 -4.70 6.27 8.90
N VAL A 78 -4.17 7.48 8.79
CA VAL A 78 -3.20 7.85 7.74
C VAL A 78 -1.96 6.96 7.81
N ALA A 79 -1.41 6.71 9.01
CA ALA A 79 -0.25 5.82 9.16
C ALA A 79 -0.55 4.36 8.77
N VAL A 80 -1.77 3.88 9.03
CA VAL A 80 -2.23 2.57 8.54
C VAL A 80 -2.33 2.56 7.01
N MET A 81 -2.88 3.62 6.42
CA MET A 81 -2.96 3.75 4.96
C MET A 81 -1.58 3.76 4.31
N ASP A 82 -0.60 4.43 4.93
CA ASP A 82 0.80 4.46 4.46
C ASP A 82 1.40 3.05 4.46
N GLN A 83 1.29 2.34 5.59
CA GLN A 83 1.80 0.97 5.71
C GLN A 83 1.16 0.02 4.69
N VAL A 84 -0.14 0.13 4.49
CA VAL A 84 -0.88 -0.68 3.52
C VAL A 84 -0.47 -0.34 2.08
N GLY A 85 -0.35 0.96 1.76
CA GLY A 85 0.09 1.44 0.44
C GLY A 85 1.50 0.99 0.10
N GLU A 86 2.45 1.13 1.02
CA GLU A 86 3.84 0.65 0.84
C GLU A 86 3.88 -0.85 0.61
N SER A 87 3.12 -1.60 1.39
CA SER A 87 3.04 -3.06 1.28
C SER A 87 2.39 -3.51 -0.02
N PHE A 88 1.38 -2.78 -0.49
CA PHE A 88 0.74 -3.03 -1.79
C PHE A 88 1.74 -2.84 -2.92
N LEU A 89 2.43 -1.70 -2.97
CA LEU A 89 3.44 -1.43 -3.99
C LEU A 89 4.58 -2.44 -3.92
N ALA A 90 5.12 -2.72 -2.73
CA ALA A 90 6.11 -3.76 -2.54
C ALA A 90 5.63 -5.12 -3.04
N GLY A 91 4.38 -5.50 -2.75
CA GLY A 91 3.77 -6.75 -3.21
C GLY A 91 3.62 -6.83 -4.73
N VAL A 92 3.27 -5.73 -5.38
CA VAL A 92 3.17 -5.65 -6.85
C VAL A 92 4.55 -5.79 -7.49
N PHE A 93 5.59 -5.19 -6.89
CA PHE A 93 6.94 -5.14 -7.47
C PHE A 93 7.88 -6.26 -6.96
N ALA A 94 7.67 -6.79 -5.75
CA ALA A 94 8.60 -7.67 -5.03
C ALA A 94 8.80 -9.07 -5.61
N GLN A 95 8.25 -9.45 -6.70
CA GLN A 95 8.48 -10.73 -7.37
C GLN A 95 8.31 -10.58 -8.89
N MET A 96 8.65 -9.39 -9.41
CA MET A 96 8.82 -9.31 -10.85
C MET A 96 10.05 -10.14 -11.19
N PRO A 97 9.93 -11.23 -11.94
CA PRO A 97 11.11 -11.92 -12.44
C PRO A 97 11.93 -10.89 -13.19
N ASP A 98 13.25 -11.02 -13.08
CA ASP A 98 14.17 -10.30 -13.95
C ASP A 98 13.89 -10.78 -15.37
N LEU A 99 12.92 -10.13 -16.03
CA LEU A 99 12.45 -10.48 -17.37
C LEU A 99 13.48 -9.93 -18.37
N ALA A 100 14.72 -10.43 -18.25
CA ALA A 100 15.73 -10.22 -19.27
C ALA A 100 15.19 -10.81 -20.59
N GLY A 101 14.60 -9.96 -21.40
CA GLY A 101 14.28 -10.26 -22.79
C GLY A 101 12.85 -10.64 -23.14
N GLY A 102 11.83 -10.00 -22.57
CA GLY A 102 10.49 -10.19 -23.08
C GLY A 102 9.36 -9.67 -22.20
N GLY A 103 9.17 -8.37 -22.24
CA GLY A 103 8.19 -7.60 -21.48
C GLY A 103 6.82 -8.25 -21.30
N ARG A 104 6.47 -8.53 -20.09
CA ARG A 104 5.13 -8.89 -19.62
C ARG A 104 4.96 -8.47 -18.15
N ARG A 105 5.57 -7.37 -17.77
CA ARG A 105 5.51 -6.88 -16.38
C ARG A 105 4.09 -6.54 -15.98
N LEU A 106 3.36 -5.86 -16.85
CA LEU A 106 1.95 -5.55 -16.66
C LEU A 106 1.11 -6.84 -16.57
N HIS A 107 1.36 -7.82 -17.44
CA HIS A 107 0.69 -9.13 -17.38
C HIS A 107 0.91 -9.81 -16.02
N HIS A 108 2.16 -9.85 -15.54
CA HIS A 108 2.46 -10.42 -14.22
C HIS A 108 1.78 -9.67 -13.09
N ALA A 109 1.78 -8.33 -13.12
CA ALA A 109 1.09 -7.51 -12.14
C ALA A 109 -0.42 -7.76 -12.13
N VAL A 110 -1.05 -7.79 -13.31
CA VAL A 110 -2.48 -8.09 -13.50
C VAL A 110 -2.79 -9.50 -13.02
N LYS A 111 -2.02 -10.52 -13.44
CA LYS A 111 -2.24 -11.89 -13.03
C LYS A 111 -2.15 -12.06 -11.51
N ARG A 112 -1.14 -11.51 -10.88
CA ARG A 112 -0.97 -11.57 -9.41
C ARG A 112 -2.11 -10.88 -8.70
N PHE A 113 -2.55 -9.73 -9.20
CA PHE A 113 -3.70 -9.02 -8.66
C PHE A 113 -4.96 -9.90 -8.76
N VAL A 114 -5.21 -10.46 -9.92
CA VAL A 114 -6.35 -11.35 -10.19
C VAL A 114 -6.33 -12.60 -9.30
N ASP A 115 -5.18 -13.26 -9.17
CA ASP A 115 -4.98 -14.42 -8.29
C ASP A 115 -5.22 -14.04 -6.82
N SER A 116 -4.78 -12.85 -6.42
CA SER A 116 -4.98 -12.31 -5.07
C SER A 116 -6.46 -12.05 -4.78
N VAL A 117 -7.19 -11.45 -5.71
CA VAL A 117 -8.65 -11.26 -5.60
C VAL A 117 -9.37 -12.59 -5.52
N ALA A 118 -9.02 -13.56 -6.37
CA ALA A 118 -9.63 -14.87 -6.41
C ALA A 118 -9.40 -15.70 -5.14
N SER A 119 -8.24 -15.55 -4.51
CA SER A 119 -7.89 -16.22 -3.23
C SER A 119 -8.43 -15.51 -2.00
N GLY A 120 -9.05 -14.35 -2.14
CA GLY A 120 -9.45 -13.48 -1.03
C GLY A 120 -8.25 -12.85 -0.29
N ALA A 121 -7.06 -13.04 -0.81
CA ALA A 121 -5.83 -12.42 -0.30
C ALA A 121 -5.61 -11.11 -1.05
N TYR A 122 -6.33 -10.07 -0.69
CA TYR A 122 -6.15 -8.77 -1.33
C TYR A 122 -4.74 -8.23 -1.09
N PRO A 123 -4.08 -7.66 -2.12
CA PRO A 123 -2.73 -7.10 -2.00
C PRO A 123 -2.63 -5.91 -1.00
N LEU A 124 -3.75 -5.39 -0.55
CA LEU A 124 -3.83 -4.37 0.50
C LEU A 124 -3.53 -4.90 1.91
N MET A 125 -3.32 -6.23 2.07
CA MET A 125 -2.98 -6.85 3.35
C MET A 125 -1.62 -7.51 3.27
N ALA A 126 -0.57 -6.73 3.52
CA ALA A 126 0.83 -7.20 3.55
C ALA A 126 1.15 -8.20 4.66
N THR A 127 0.20 -8.58 5.46
CA THR A 127 0.42 -9.49 6.59
C THR A 127 0.20 -10.95 6.26
N GLY A 128 0.08 -11.34 4.96
CA GLY A 128 -0.11 -12.75 4.59
C GLY A 128 -1.31 -13.43 5.26
N GLY A 129 -2.15 -12.65 5.92
CA GLY A 129 -3.23 -13.11 6.77
C GLY A 129 -4.57 -13.14 6.05
N LYS A 130 -5.29 -14.21 6.30
CA LYS A 130 -6.73 -14.35 6.05
C LYS A 130 -7.47 -13.45 7.05
N GLY A 131 -7.45 -12.13 6.85
CA GLY A 131 -8.13 -11.17 7.72
C GLY A 131 -9.15 -10.35 6.96
N PRO A 132 -10.19 -9.83 7.63
CA PRO A 132 -11.15 -8.93 7.02
C PRO A 132 -10.45 -7.66 6.55
N LEU A 133 -10.82 -7.21 5.36
CA LEU A 133 -10.23 -6.05 4.67
C LEU A 133 -10.92 -4.76 5.06
N VAL A 134 -10.16 -3.68 5.12
CA VAL A 134 -10.76 -2.35 5.00
C VAL A 134 -11.35 -2.23 3.60
N ARG A 135 -12.66 -2.16 3.51
CA ARG A 135 -13.39 -2.16 2.24
C ARG A 135 -13.30 -0.80 1.56
N PRO A 136 -13.27 -0.72 0.21
CA PRO A 136 -13.16 0.56 -0.49
C PRO A 136 -14.23 1.58 -0.09
N HIS A 137 -15.48 1.16 0.13
CA HIS A 137 -16.55 2.06 0.55
C HIS A 137 -16.29 2.69 1.93
N GLN A 138 -15.67 1.97 2.87
CA GLN A 138 -15.30 2.51 4.18
C GLN A 138 -14.22 3.60 4.06
N LEU A 139 -13.25 3.42 3.15
CA LEU A 139 -12.25 4.45 2.85
C LEU A 139 -12.89 5.68 2.22
N LEU A 140 -13.83 5.51 1.28
CA LEU A 140 -14.55 6.62 0.66
C LEU A 140 -15.38 7.39 1.68
N ASP A 141 -16.05 6.69 2.60
CA ASP A 141 -16.77 7.31 3.72
C ASP A 141 -15.84 8.08 4.66
N ALA A 142 -14.68 7.52 4.99
CA ALA A 142 -13.67 8.22 5.78
C ALA A 142 -13.13 9.45 5.04
N CYS A 143 -12.91 9.37 3.73
CA CYS A 143 -12.53 10.52 2.88
C CYS A 143 -13.61 11.60 2.84
N ALA A 144 -14.88 11.23 2.88
CA ALA A 144 -15.99 12.19 2.92
C ALA A 144 -16.00 13.00 4.22
N ARG A 145 -15.61 12.37 5.34
CA ARG A 145 -15.59 13.00 6.67
C ARG A 145 -14.30 13.73 7.02
N SER A 146 -13.15 13.31 6.46
CA SER A 146 -11.83 13.88 6.79
C SER A 146 -11.06 14.31 5.54
N PRO A 147 -10.82 15.63 5.37
CA PRO A 147 -9.97 16.14 4.30
C PRO A 147 -8.55 15.56 4.31
N VAL A 148 -7.98 15.34 5.50
CA VAL A 148 -6.62 14.79 5.66
C VAL A 148 -6.56 13.35 5.13
N VAL A 149 -7.55 12.51 5.48
CA VAL A 149 -7.65 11.13 4.97
C VAL A 149 -7.86 11.13 3.46
N ARG A 150 -8.71 12.02 2.94
CA ARG A 150 -8.96 12.17 1.50
C ARG A 150 -7.70 12.53 0.74
N GLU A 151 -6.95 13.51 1.23
CA GLU A 151 -5.72 13.96 0.60
C GLU A 151 -4.69 12.82 0.55
N ARG A 152 -4.51 12.12 1.67
CA ARG A 152 -3.59 10.98 1.71
C ARG A 152 -4.02 9.84 0.80
N TYR A 153 -5.31 9.51 0.76
CA TYR A 153 -5.83 8.49 -0.15
C TYR A 153 -5.59 8.86 -1.62
N ARG A 154 -5.82 10.13 -1.98
CA ARG A 154 -5.53 10.64 -3.32
C ARG A 154 -4.05 10.48 -3.68
N ASP A 155 -3.14 10.83 -2.76
CA ASP A 155 -1.69 10.69 -2.99
C ASP A 155 -1.30 9.23 -3.22
N LEU A 156 -1.85 8.30 -2.43
CA LEU A 156 -1.60 6.86 -2.60
C LEU A 156 -2.12 6.34 -3.94
N VAL A 157 -3.30 6.81 -4.38
CA VAL A 157 -3.83 6.46 -5.71
C VAL A 157 -2.93 7.01 -6.82
N GLN A 158 -2.47 8.27 -6.72
CA GLN A 158 -1.57 8.86 -7.70
C GLN A 158 -0.21 8.14 -7.76
N LEU A 159 0.37 7.78 -6.62
CA LEU A 159 1.59 6.96 -6.56
C LEU A 159 1.39 5.60 -7.23
N SER A 160 0.24 4.96 -7.00
CA SER A 160 -0.09 3.68 -7.62
C SER A 160 -0.28 3.81 -9.14
N VAL A 161 -0.93 4.89 -9.61
CA VAL A 161 -1.03 5.19 -11.07
C VAL A 161 0.35 5.35 -11.68
N GLY A 162 1.22 6.16 -11.08
CA GLY A 162 2.58 6.37 -11.58
C GLY A 162 3.41 5.08 -11.64
N ALA A 163 3.30 4.24 -10.60
CA ALA A 163 3.99 2.96 -10.55
C ALA A 163 3.53 2.00 -11.67
N VAL A 164 2.21 1.86 -11.86
CA VAL A 164 1.65 1.01 -12.92
C VAL A 164 1.95 1.59 -14.30
N ALA A 165 1.89 2.91 -14.48
CA ALA A 165 2.25 3.57 -15.74
C ALA A 165 3.71 3.29 -16.13
N GLY A 166 4.63 3.24 -15.15
CA GLY A 166 6.02 2.82 -15.38
C GLY A 166 6.14 1.40 -15.93
N LEU A 167 5.32 0.46 -15.44
CA LEU A 167 5.27 -0.91 -15.98
C LEU A 167 4.74 -0.96 -17.41
N VAL A 168 3.65 -0.22 -17.66
CA VAL A 168 3.06 -0.10 -19.00
C VAL A 168 4.09 0.44 -19.99
N LYS A 169 4.77 1.53 -19.62
CA LYS A 169 5.81 2.15 -20.45
C LYS A 169 6.95 1.18 -20.76
N SER A 170 7.42 0.46 -19.75
CA SER A 170 8.47 -0.55 -19.94
C SER A 170 8.04 -1.64 -20.92
N ASP A 171 6.82 -2.15 -20.81
CA ASP A 171 6.27 -3.18 -21.69
C ASP A 171 6.00 -2.64 -23.11
N GLN A 172 5.70 -1.35 -23.27
CA GLN A 172 5.60 -0.69 -24.57
C GLN A 172 6.97 -0.58 -25.26
N ASP A 173 8.00 -0.19 -24.53
CA ASP A 173 9.36 -0.07 -25.04
C ASP A 173 9.91 -1.44 -25.51
N GLU A 174 9.44 -2.53 -24.92
CA GLU A 174 9.77 -3.91 -25.31
C GLU A 174 8.78 -4.51 -26.34
N GLY A 175 7.78 -3.74 -26.80
CA GLY A 175 6.80 -4.19 -27.79
C GLY A 175 5.79 -5.24 -27.29
N ALA A 176 5.68 -5.42 -25.97
CA ALA A 176 4.72 -6.35 -25.36
C ALA A 176 3.31 -5.77 -25.24
N VAL A 177 3.21 -4.44 -25.08
CA VAL A 177 1.98 -3.66 -25.02
C VAL A 177 1.97 -2.66 -26.19
N ARG A 178 0.78 -2.41 -26.74
CA ARG A 178 0.61 -1.44 -27.85
C ARG A 178 1.08 -0.03 -27.43
N GLY A 179 1.85 0.63 -28.31
CA GLY A 179 2.48 1.92 -28.02
C GLY A 179 1.60 3.14 -28.29
N ASP A 180 0.39 2.95 -28.85
CA ASP A 180 -0.55 4.03 -29.23
C ASP A 180 -1.52 4.40 -28.11
N VAL A 181 -1.38 3.81 -26.91
CA VAL A 181 -2.16 4.16 -25.72
C VAL A 181 -1.26 4.82 -24.68
N ASP A 182 -1.79 5.86 -24.05
CA ASP A 182 -1.07 6.55 -22.99
C ASP A 182 -0.91 5.68 -21.74
N PRO A 183 0.33 5.49 -21.21
CA PRO A 183 0.59 4.63 -20.07
C PRO A 183 -0.18 5.01 -18.80
N GLU A 184 -0.35 6.30 -18.53
CA GLU A 184 -1.08 6.81 -17.36
C GLU A 184 -2.58 6.53 -17.49
N THR A 185 -3.13 6.65 -18.68
CA THR A 185 -4.51 6.27 -18.98
C THR A 185 -4.74 4.77 -18.73
N VAL A 186 -3.83 3.89 -19.22
CA VAL A 186 -3.91 2.45 -18.96
C VAL A 186 -3.82 2.14 -17.47
N ALA A 187 -2.91 2.79 -16.75
CA ALA A 187 -2.76 2.63 -15.31
C ALA A 187 -4.01 3.06 -14.53
N THR A 188 -4.60 4.19 -14.92
CA THR A 188 -5.84 4.69 -14.32
C THR A 188 -6.99 3.72 -14.56
N MET A 189 -7.13 3.21 -15.78
CA MET A 189 -8.14 2.18 -16.10
C MET A 189 -7.93 0.89 -15.30
N ALA A 190 -6.68 0.44 -15.14
CA ALA A 190 -6.34 -0.73 -14.35
C ALA A 190 -6.75 -0.56 -12.88
N LEU A 191 -6.44 0.59 -12.27
CA LEU A 191 -6.83 0.89 -10.89
C LEU A 191 -8.36 1.01 -10.71
N ALA A 192 -9.04 1.66 -11.65
CA ALA A 192 -10.51 1.74 -11.64
C ALA A 192 -11.13 0.35 -11.71
N LEU A 193 -10.57 -0.53 -12.53
CA LEU A 193 -11.01 -1.92 -12.64
C LEU A 193 -10.79 -2.70 -11.34
N VAL A 194 -9.66 -2.48 -10.66
CA VAL A 194 -9.36 -3.06 -9.33
C VAL A 194 -10.42 -2.67 -8.32
N ILE A 195 -10.73 -1.38 -8.21
CA ILE A 195 -11.74 -0.85 -7.27
C ILE A 195 -13.13 -1.38 -7.64
N GLY A 196 -13.47 -1.40 -8.92
CA GLY A 196 -14.72 -1.94 -9.43
C GLY A 196 -14.88 -3.44 -9.16
N ALA A 197 -13.81 -4.20 -9.36
CA ALA A 197 -13.78 -5.63 -9.07
C ALA A 197 -14.02 -5.94 -7.59
N GLN A 198 -13.40 -5.18 -6.70
CA GLN A 198 -13.64 -5.31 -5.26
C GLN A 198 -15.09 -4.99 -4.90
N THR A 199 -15.63 -3.92 -5.45
CA THR A 199 -17.03 -3.53 -5.22
C THR A 199 -18.01 -4.60 -5.70
N MET A 200 -17.78 -5.18 -6.88
CA MET A 200 -18.60 -6.27 -7.41
C MET A 200 -18.53 -7.52 -6.52
N ASN A 201 -17.34 -7.86 -6.04
CA ASN A 201 -17.16 -8.98 -5.11
C ASN A 201 -17.89 -8.73 -3.77
N ASP A 202 -17.85 -7.53 -3.23
CA ASP A 202 -18.58 -7.15 -2.02
C ASP A 202 -20.11 -7.23 -2.19
N LEU A 203 -20.61 -7.04 -3.42
CA LEU A 203 -22.01 -7.21 -3.79
C LEU A 203 -22.38 -8.68 -4.07
N GLY A 204 -21.44 -9.62 -3.96
CA GLY A 204 -21.66 -11.03 -4.25
C GLY A 204 -21.76 -11.34 -5.74
N LEU A 205 -21.34 -10.43 -6.61
CA LEU A 205 -21.28 -10.63 -8.04
C LEU A 205 -19.99 -11.41 -8.38
N ALA A 206 -20.15 -12.67 -8.71
CA ALA A 206 -19.01 -13.52 -9.09
C ALA A 206 -18.40 -13.01 -10.40
N MET A 207 -17.12 -12.66 -10.35
CA MET A 207 -16.33 -12.38 -11.54
C MET A 207 -15.38 -13.54 -11.79
N ASP A 208 -15.23 -13.89 -13.07
CA ASP A 208 -14.21 -14.83 -13.49
C ASP A 208 -12.87 -14.08 -13.68
N PRO A 209 -11.91 -14.25 -12.77
CA PRO A 209 -10.65 -13.53 -12.84
C PRO A 209 -9.85 -13.83 -14.11
N ALA A 210 -9.92 -15.06 -14.61
CA ALA A 210 -9.20 -15.47 -15.81
C ALA A 210 -9.77 -14.80 -17.07
N ARG A 211 -11.09 -14.67 -17.15
CA ARG A 211 -11.73 -13.92 -18.25
C ARG A 211 -11.39 -12.45 -18.22
N LEU A 212 -11.34 -11.85 -17.03
CA LEU A 212 -10.98 -10.46 -16.86
C LEU A 212 -9.53 -10.20 -17.31
N ALA A 213 -8.58 -11.01 -16.85
CA ALA A 213 -7.19 -10.94 -17.26
C ALA A 213 -7.02 -11.10 -18.76
N SER A 214 -7.65 -12.14 -19.35
CA SER A 214 -7.61 -12.37 -20.80
C SER A 214 -8.22 -11.22 -21.61
N GLY A 215 -9.28 -10.59 -21.09
CA GLY A 215 -9.89 -9.40 -21.70
C GLY A 215 -8.94 -8.23 -21.76
N ILE A 216 -8.27 -7.92 -20.64
CA ILE A 216 -7.28 -6.84 -20.55
C ILE A 216 -6.11 -7.10 -21.51
N GLU A 217 -5.59 -8.33 -21.53
CA GLU A 217 -4.47 -8.69 -22.42
C GLU A 217 -4.82 -8.48 -23.89
N ARG A 218 -6.01 -8.90 -24.33
CA ARG A 218 -6.46 -8.70 -25.71
C ARG A 218 -6.63 -7.23 -26.07
N LEU A 219 -7.07 -6.39 -25.11
CA LEU A 219 -7.21 -4.95 -25.33
C LEU A 219 -5.85 -4.26 -25.50
N LEU A 220 -4.82 -4.73 -24.77
CA LEU A 220 -3.50 -4.14 -24.73
C LEU A 220 -2.50 -4.80 -25.68
N ALA A 221 -2.86 -5.93 -26.32
CA ALA A 221 -2.00 -6.62 -27.28
C ALA A 221 -1.69 -5.74 -28.51
N THR A 222 -0.49 -5.90 -29.04
CA THR A 222 -0.08 -5.32 -30.33
C THR A 222 -0.87 -5.94 -31.48
N SER A 223 -1.03 -5.20 -32.60
CA SER A 223 -1.83 -5.61 -33.76
C SER A 223 -1.39 -6.97 -34.34
N GLU A 224 -0.09 -7.27 -34.35
CA GLU A 224 0.44 -8.56 -34.82
C GLU A 224 0.03 -9.78 -34.00
N LYS A 225 -0.31 -9.57 -32.72
CA LYS A 225 -0.79 -10.66 -31.84
C LYS A 225 -2.31 -10.84 -31.89
N ARG A 226 -3.07 -9.83 -32.37
CA ARG A 226 -4.53 -9.92 -32.54
C ARG A 226 -4.95 -10.84 -33.66
N GLU A 227 -4.14 -10.99 -34.74
CA GLU A 227 -4.46 -11.83 -35.88
C GLU A 227 -4.14 -13.32 -35.66
N LYS A 228 -3.39 -13.68 -34.62
CA LYS A 228 -2.96 -15.06 -34.31
C LYS A 228 -3.71 -15.71 -33.14
N SER A 229 -4.72 -15.07 -32.57
CA SER A 229 -5.56 -15.55 -31.46
C SER A 229 -7.00 -15.77 -31.89
#